data_388577552c26845715da83393db34e56
#
_entry.id   388577552c26845715da83393db34e56
#
_cell.length_a   1.000
_cell.length_b   1.000
_cell.length_c   1.000
_cell.angle_alpha   90.00
_cell.angle_beta   90.00
_cell.angle_gamma   90.00
#
_symmetry.space_group_name_H-M   'P 1'
#
loop_
_entity.id
_entity.type
_entity.pdbx_description
1 polymer ?
#
loop_
_entity_poly.entity_id
_entity_poly.type
_entity_poly.pdbx_seq_one_letter_code
_entity_poly.pdbx_strand_id
1 'polypeptide(L)'
;KNWIDVQAPFEEAHFLNGFGHADGKFHFAADWSEVGRNFAGMPSLPDHWDVIQKADAVHPYRMVTAPARNFLNTTFTATPSSLKREKRPTVMLHPDDAKTIGTAQDEIVRMGNAQGSLLIHVDIFDGLQPGTIVVEGIWPNKHFIEKIGINLLVGADAAKPNGGAAFHDTAVWIKAT
;
A
#
# COMPACT_ATOMS: atom_id res chain seq x y z
N LYS A 1 -31.90 -18.41 23.35
CA LYS A 1 -31.09 -17.50 22.50
C LYS A 1 -29.74 -18.16 22.30
N ASN A 2 -29.35 -18.39 21.03
CA ASN A 2 -28.09 -19.08 20.68
C ASN A 2 -26.98 -18.09 20.26
N TRP A 3 -26.92 -16.94 20.90
CA TRP A 3 -25.87 -15.97 20.64
C TRP A 3 -25.25 -15.51 21.98
N ILE A 4 -23.97 -15.23 21.92
CA ILE A 4 -23.18 -14.67 23.00
C ILE A 4 -22.74 -13.29 22.56
N ASP A 5 -23.01 -12.27 23.35
CA ASP A 5 -22.46 -10.94 23.16
C ASP A 5 -21.01 -10.95 23.63
N VAL A 6 -20.08 -10.68 22.74
CA VAL A 6 -18.64 -10.63 23.03
C VAL A 6 -18.11 -9.19 23.05
N GLN A 7 -18.99 -8.20 22.93
CA GLN A 7 -18.59 -6.81 23.06
C GLN A 7 -18.26 -6.46 24.51
N ALA A 8 -17.20 -5.71 24.70
CA ALA A 8 -16.93 -5.12 26.00
C ALA A 8 -18.05 -4.14 26.39
N PRO A 9 -18.36 -4.00 27.70
CA PRO A 9 -19.29 -2.98 28.16
C PRO A 9 -18.95 -1.61 27.58
N PHE A 10 -19.95 -0.77 27.33
CA PHE A 10 -19.77 0.54 26.70
C PHE A 10 -18.75 1.40 27.43
N GLU A 11 -18.82 1.42 28.74
CA GLU A 11 -17.91 2.18 29.61
C GLU A 11 -16.45 1.73 29.47
N GLU A 12 -16.22 0.43 29.34
CA GLU A 12 -14.87 -0.14 29.14
C GLU A 12 -14.37 0.12 27.71
N ALA A 13 -15.22 -0.13 26.71
CA ALA A 13 -14.87 0.06 25.31
C ALA A 13 -14.55 1.54 24.96
N HIS A 14 -15.10 2.49 25.71
CA HIS A 14 -14.91 3.92 25.52
C HIS A 14 -14.06 4.58 26.61
N PHE A 15 -13.41 3.80 27.47
CA PHE A 15 -12.52 4.26 28.53
C PHE A 15 -13.15 5.27 29.49
N LEU A 16 -14.48 5.20 29.74
CA LEU A 16 -15.18 6.12 30.63
C LEU A 16 -14.78 5.93 32.09
N ASN A 17 -14.30 4.75 32.43
CA ASN A 17 -13.75 4.42 33.76
C ASN A 17 -12.23 4.66 33.88
N GLY A 18 -11.63 5.36 32.88
CA GLY A 18 -10.20 5.61 32.79
C GLY A 18 -9.45 4.54 32.00
N PHE A 19 -8.15 4.72 31.88
CA PHE A 19 -7.23 3.80 31.20
C PHE A 19 -6.60 2.82 32.19
N GLY A 20 -6.03 1.73 31.68
CA GLY A 20 -5.42 0.66 32.45
C GLY A 20 -4.08 1.00 33.14
N HIS A 21 -3.74 2.29 33.24
CA HIS A 21 -2.57 2.78 33.98
C HIS A 21 -2.93 3.09 35.43
N ALA A 22 -1.94 3.06 36.33
CA ALA A 22 -2.14 3.30 37.78
C ALA A 22 -2.77 4.67 38.08
N ASP A 23 -2.54 5.67 37.23
CA ASP A 23 -3.13 7.01 37.31
C ASP A 23 -4.46 7.15 36.56
N GLY A 24 -4.95 6.10 35.93
CA GLY A 24 -6.17 6.08 35.11
C GLY A 24 -6.12 6.92 33.85
N LYS A 25 -4.96 7.44 33.45
CA LYS A 25 -4.80 8.36 32.32
C LYS A 25 -4.21 7.66 31.09
N PHE A 26 -4.47 8.23 29.92
CA PHE A 26 -3.79 7.85 28.69
C PHE A 26 -2.37 8.43 28.67
N HIS A 27 -1.37 7.59 28.43
CA HIS A 27 0.03 8.00 28.33
C HIS A 27 0.44 8.15 26.87
N PHE A 28 0.68 9.40 26.43
CA PHE A 28 1.18 9.68 25.09
C PHE A 28 2.65 9.29 24.91
N ALA A 29 3.44 9.38 25.98
CA ALA A 29 4.84 8.96 25.99
C ALA A 29 4.92 7.54 26.56
N ALA A 30 5.00 6.54 25.69
CA ALA A 30 5.14 5.15 26.11
C ALA A 30 6.59 4.81 26.46
N ASP A 31 6.80 4.06 27.54
CA ASP A 31 8.09 3.42 27.78
C ASP A 31 8.16 2.11 27.01
N TRP A 32 8.68 2.18 25.81
CA TRP A 32 8.83 1.02 24.94
C TRP A 32 9.83 -0.01 25.45
N SER A 33 10.70 0.35 26.39
CA SER A 33 11.65 -0.58 27.01
C SER A 33 10.95 -1.68 27.83
N GLU A 34 9.79 -1.36 28.40
CA GLU A 34 8.97 -2.33 29.15
C GLU A 34 8.35 -3.40 28.25
N VAL A 35 8.19 -3.13 26.95
CA VAL A 35 7.56 -4.05 25.98
C VAL A 35 8.55 -5.07 25.44
N GLY A 36 9.84 -4.77 25.47
CA GLY A 36 10.91 -5.68 25.06
C GLY A 36 11.89 -5.11 24.04
N ARG A 37 12.94 -5.86 23.76
CA ARG A 37 14.08 -5.42 22.92
C ARG A 37 13.68 -5.01 21.50
N ASN A 38 12.66 -5.63 20.94
CA ASN A 38 12.20 -5.33 19.57
C ASN A 38 11.61 -3.92 19.45
N PHE A 39 11.27 -3.30 20.56
CA PHE A 39 10.63 -1.98 20.64
C PHE A 39 11.61 -0.87 21.04
N ALA A 40 12.87 -1.21 21.40
CA ALA A 40 13.85 -0.25 21.89
C ALA A 40 14.17 0.91 20.93
N GLY A 41 13.86 0.74 19.64
CA GLY A 41 14.04 1.81 18.65
C GLY A 41 12.77 2.63 18.35
N MET A 42 11.71 2.45 19.12
CA MET A 42 10.47 3.22 18.95
C MET A 42 10.61 4.64 19.52
N PRO A 43 10.04 5.67 18.87
CA PRO A 43 9.97 7.00 19.41
C PRO A 43 9.08 7.02 20.65
N SER A 44 9.46 7.81 21.68
CA SER A 44 8.70 7.92 22.93
C SER A 44 7.34 8.63 22.75
N LEU A 45 7.20 9.46 21.72
CA LEU A 45 5.95 10.12 21.37
C LEU A 45 5.45 9.64 20.02
N PRO A 46 4.14 9.74 19.73
CA PRO A 46 3.63 9.52 18.38
C PRO A 46 4.38 10.38 17.37
N ASP A 47 5.03 9.75 16.41
CA ASP A 47 5.89 10.40 15.45
C ASP A 47 5.78 9.69 14.09
N HIS A 48 6.25 10.38 13.04
CA HIS A 48 6.38 9.77 11.73
C HIS A 48 7.46 8.69 11.75
N TRP A 49 7.11 7.51 11.24
CA TRP A 49 8.03 6.39 11.10
C TRP A 49 8.43 6.21 9.64
N ASP A 50 9.73 6.24 9.36
CA ASP A 50 10.24 6.17 7.99
C ASP A 50 10.27 4.72 7.48
N VAL A 51 9.10 4.19 7.12
CA VAL A 51 8.90 2.82 6.60
C VAL A 51 8.53 2.79 5.13
N ILE A 52 8.35 3.95 4.49
CA ILE A 52 8.02 4.09 3.09
C ILE A 52 9.25 4.48 2.26
N GLN A 53 9.25 4.08 1.00
CA GLN A 53 10.30 4.46 0.07
C GLN A 53 10.00 5.85 -0.50
N LYS A 54 10.96 6.78 -0.35
CA LYS A 54 10.85 8.10 -0.97
C LYS A 54 11.33 8.03 -2.41
N ALA A 55 10.62 8.73 -3.30
CA ALA A 55 11.07 8.91 -4.67
C ALA A 55 12.43 9.65 -4.69
N ASP A 56 13.32 9.25 -5.59
CA ASP A 56 14.65 9.79 -5.78
C ASP A 56 15.00 9.91 -7.27
N ALA A 57 16.24 10.28 -7.60
CA ALA A 57 16.66 10.41 -8.99
C ALA A 57 16.71 9.09 -9.77
N VAL A 58 16.83 7.94 -9.08
CA VAL A 58 16.87 6.61 -9.70
C VAL A 58 15.46 6.01 -9.81
N HIS A 59 14.61 6.30 -8.82
CA HIS A 59 13.22 5.85 -8.73
C HIS A 59 12.30 7.07 -8.61
N PRO A 60 12.09 7.81 -9.72
CA PRO A 60 11.45 9.13 -9.67
C PRO A 60 9.94 9.10 -9.44
N TYR A 61 9.31 7.94 -9.56
CA TYR A 61 7.86 7.83 -9.41
C TYR A 61 7.48 7.21 -8.07
N ARG A 62 6.50 7.84 -7.42
CA ARG A 62 5.84 7.30 -6.23
C ARG A 62 4.69 6.42 -6.66
N MET A 63 4.81 5.11 -6.45
CA MET A 63 3.75 4.16 -6.73
C MET A 63 2.82 4.01 -5.54
N VAL A 64 1.54 4.24 -5.77
CA VAL A 64 0.45 4.01 -4.83
C VAL A 64 -0.39 2.84 -5.33
N THR A 65 -0.62 1.86 -4.49
CA THR A 65 -1.58 0.80 -4.77
C THR A 65 -2.95 1.22 -4.24
N ALA A 66 -3.97 1.18 -5.08
CA ALA A 66 -5.32 1.56 -4.74
C ALA A 66 -6.30 0.39 -4.93
N PRO A 67 -7.43 0.34 -4.21
CA PRO A 67 -8.47 -0.66 -4.47
C PRO A 67 -9.08 -0.44 -5.85
N ALA A 68 -9.19 -1.50 -6.66
CA ALA A 68 -9.96 -1.45 -7.89
C ALA A 68 -11.47 -1.39 -7.59
N ARG A 69 -12.22 -0.72 -8.43
CA ARG A 69 -13.65 -0.47 -8.20
C ARG A 69 -14.51 -1.76 -8.13
N ASN A 70 -14.14 -2.77 -8.90
CA ASN A 70 -14.93 -4.01 -9.01
C ASN A 70 -14.26 -5.21 -8.35
N PHE A 71 -13.18 -5.01 -7.61
CA PHE A 71 -12.54 -6.00 -6.74
C PHE A 71 -12.64 -5.55 -5.28
N LEU A 72 -12.65 -6.50 -4.36
CA LEU A 72 -12.45 -6.26 -2.94
C LEU A 72 -11.13 -6.90 -2.55
N ASN A 73 -10.05 -6.14 -2.64
CA ASN A 73 -8.69 -6.66 -2.56
C ASN A 73 -8.49 -7.81 -3.56
N THR A 74 -8.30 -9.05 -3.08
CA THR A 74 -8.19 -10.26 -3.92
C THR A 74 -9.54 -10.92 -4.20
N THR A 75 -10.61 -10.53 -3.51
CA THR A 75 -11.94 -11.09 -3.69
C THR A 75 -12.56 -10.56 -4.97
N PHE A 76 -13.31 -11.40 -5.66
CA PHE A 76 -13.94 -11.17 -6.97
C PHE A 76 -12.98 -11.08 -8.16
N THR A 77 -11.69 -11.28 -7.97
CA THR A 77 -10.68 -11.28 -9.06
C THR A 77 -10.83 -12.44 -10.05
N ALA A 78 -11.67 -13.44 -9.74
CA ALA A 78 -12.03 -14.52 -10.65
C ALA A 78 -13.48 -14.41 -11.16
N THR A 79 -14.24 -13.39 -10.74
CA THR A 79 -15.63 -13.20 -11.15
C THR A 79 -15.70 -12.63 -12.57
N PRO A 80 -16.37 -13.29 -13.54
CA PRO A 80 -16.36 -12.84 -14.94
C PRO A 80 -16.85 -11.42 -15.16
N SER A 81 -17.88 -10.97 -14.41
CA SER A 81 -18.40 -9.62 -14.52
C SER A 81 -17.42 -8.56 -14.02
N SER A 82 -16.69 -8.85 -12.94
CA SER A 82 -15.65 -7.96 -12.41
C SER A 82 -14.47 -7.90 -13.37
N LEU A 83 -13.97 -9.04 -13.84
CA LEU A 83 -12.89 -9.11 -14.84
C LEU A 83 -13.22 -8.36 -16.13
N LYS A 84 -14.47 -8.47 -16.60
CA LYS A 84 -14.91 -7.75 -17.80
C LYS A 84 -14.85 -6.23 -17.62
N ARG A 85 -15.11 -5.74 -16.43
CA ARG A 85 -15.09 -4.29 -16.11
C ARG A 85 -13.68 -3.77 -15.88
N GLU A 86 -12.87 -4.50 -15.12
CA GLU A 86 -11.49 -4.10 -14.80
C GLU A 86 -10.51 -4.39 -15.95
N LYS A 87 -10.88 -5.30 -16.87
CA LYS A 87 -10.12 -5.67 -18.07
C LYS A 87 -8.78 -6.34 -17.77
N ARG A 88 -7.78 -5.58 -17.30
CA ARG A 88 -6.38 -6.03 -17.10
C ARG A 88 -5.66 -5.13 -16.08
N PRO A 89 -4.53 -5.59 -15.50
CA PRO A 89 -3.67 -4.71 -14.70
C PRO A 89 -3.12 -3.56 -15.53
N THR A 90 -3.21 -2.34 -15.01
CA THR A 90 -2.67 -1.12 -15.62
C THR A 90 -1.91 -0.30 -14.59
N VAL A 91 -0.98 0.52 -15.06
CA VAL A 91 -0.40 1.63 -14.31
C VAL A 91 -0.99 2.93 -14.84
N MET A 92 -1.62 3.70 -13.96
CA MET A 92 -2.11 5.03 -14.29
C MET A 92 -0.97 6.02 -14.25
N LEU A 93 -0.82 6.82 -15.30
CA LEU A 93 0.20 7.85 -15.47
C LEU A 93 -0.45 9.20 -15.78
N HIS A 94 0.08 10.27 -15.17
CA HIS A 94 -0.25 11.61 -15.63
C HIS A 94 0.26 11.82 -17.07
N PRO A 95 -0.45 12.58 -17.95
CA PRO A 95 -0.02 12.84 -19.33
C PRO A 95 1.41 13.37 -19.47
N ASP A 96 1.86 14.23 -18.57
CA ASP A 96 3.23 14.77 -18.59
C ASP A 96 4.28 13.70 -18.25
N ASP A 97 3.97 12.78 -17.33
CA ASP A 97 4.84 11.65 -17.01
C ASP A 97 4.92 10.67 -18.21
N ALA A 98 3.78 10.36 -18.80
CA ALA A 98 3.74 9.51 -19.99
C ALA A 98 4.57 10.10 -21.15
N LYS A 99 4.47 11.42 -21.37
CA LYS A 99 5.29 12.13 -22.35
C LYS A 99 6.78 12.07 -22.00
N THR A 100 7.15 12.22 -20.76
CA THR A 100 8.54 12.15 -20.29
C THR A 100 9.12 10.76 -20.46
N ILE A 101 8.32 9.72 -20.18
CA ILE A 101 8.69 8.31 -20.35
C ILE A 101 8.75 7.94 -21.86
N GLY A 102 8.01 8.64 -22.71
CA GLY A 102 7.87 8.32 -24.13
C GLY A 102 6.89 7.18 -24.38
N THR A 103 5.74 7.19 -23.70
CA THR A 103 4.70 6.15 -23.79
C THR A 103 3.32 6.77 -24.00
N ALA A 104 2.37 5.95 -24.46
CA ALA A 104 1.00 6.35 -24.73
C ALA A 104 -0.02 5.38 -24.10
N GLN A 105 -1.31 5.75 -24.24
CA GLN A 105 -2.43 4.95 -23.76
C GLN A 105 -2.35 3.51 -24.31
N ASP A 106 -2.59 2.53 -23.45
CA ASP A 106 -2.59 1.09 -23.75
C ASP A 106 -1.24 0.48 -24.13
N GLU A 107 -0.18 1.25 -24.25
CA GLU A 107 1.17 0.73 -24.46
C GLU A 107 1.68 -0.05 -23.25
N ILE A 108 2.75 -0.77 -23.44
CA ILE A 108 3.40 -1.55 -22.39
C ILE A 108 4.66 -0.80 -21.96
N VAL A 109 4.85 -0.72 -20.64
CA VAL A 109 6.07 -0.19 -20.03
C VAL A 109 6.68 -1.22 -19.11
N ARG A 110 7.99 -1.13 -18.90
CA ARG A 110 8.66 -1.84 -17.82
C ARG A 110 8.75 -0.93 -16.60
N MET A 111 8.23 -1.39 -15.48
CA MET A 111 8.26 -0.69 -14.20
C MET A 111 9.04 -1.52 -13.19
N GLY A 112 9.86 -0.90 -12.36
CA GLY A 112 10.68 -1.63 -11.41
C GLY A 112 11.35 -0.79 -10.34
N ASN A 113 12.01 -1.47 -9.42
CA ASN A 113 12.84 -0.93 -8.36
C ASN A 113 13.96 -1.93 -7.99
N ALA A 114 14.55 -1.80 -6.81
CA ALA A 114 15.61 -2.69 -6.34
C ALA A 114 15.15 -4.15 -6.13
N GLN A 115 13.86 -4.38 -5.89
CA GLN A 115 13.29 -5.72 -5.69
C GLN A 115 13.08 -6.47 -7.02
N GLY A 116 12.88 -5.75 -8.12
CA GLY A 116 12.69 -6.36 -9.42
C GLY A 116 11.96 -5.45 -10.41
N SER A 117 11.45 -6.04 -11.50
CA SER A 117 10.67 -5.31 -12.51
C SER A 117 9.61 -6.19 -13.14
N LEU A 118 8.60 -5.57 -13.69
CA LEU A 118 7.50 -6.22 -14.42
C LEU A 118 7.05 -5.40 -15.63
N LEU A 119 6.38 -6.04 -16.58
CA LEU A 119 5.69 -5.40 -17.70
C LEU A 119 4.23 -5.15 -17.33
N ILE A 120 3.75 -3.92 -17.61
CA ILE A 120 2.38 -3.51 -17.31
C ILE A 120 1.86 -2.56 -18.40
N HIS A 121 0.56 -2.58 -18.64
CA HIS A 121 -0.08 -1.65 -19.59
C HIS A 121 -0.27 -0.27 -18.97
N VAL A 122 -0.16 0.75 -19.79
CA VAL A 122 -0.36 2.15 -19.42
C VAL A 122 -1.84 2.52 -19.49
N ASP A 123 -2.30 3.28 -18.52
CA ASP A 123 -3.56 4.02 -18.53
C ASP A 123 -3.27 5.50 -18.25
N ILE A 124 -3.67 6.39 -19.17
CA ILE A 124 -3.41 7.83 -19.03
C ILE A 124 -4.55 8.47 -18.28
N PHE A 125 -4.24 9.13 -17.16
CA PHE A 125 -5.22 9.78 -16.31
C PHE A 125 -4.72 11.13 -15.80
N ASP A 126 -5.36 12.21 -16.25
CA ASP A 126 -5.00 13.60 -15.93
C ASP A 126 -5.37 14.06 -14.52
N GLY A 127 -6.12 13.24 -13.78
CA GLY A 127 -6.45 13.49 -12.38
C GLY A 127 -5.35 13.15 -11.37
N LEU A 128 -4.20 12.62 -11.82
CA LEU A 128 -3.03 12.36 -10.98
C LEU A 128 -2.15 13.60 -10.83
N GLN A 129 -1.38 13.65 -9.76
CA GLN A 129 -0.24 14.55 -9.65
C GLN A 129 0.95 13.97 -10.44
N PRO A 130 1.67 14.78 -11.27
CA PRO A 130 2.91 14.32 -11.89
C PRO A 130 3.90 13.74 -10.87
N GLY A 131 4.55 12.65 -11.23
CA GLY A 131 5.43 11.89 -10.34
C GLY A 131 4.73 10.88 -9.43
N THR A 132 3.39 10.90 -9.37
CA THR A 132 2.59 9.88 -8.66
C THR A 132 1.91 8.97 -9.66
N ILE A 133 2.09 7.67 -9.49
CA ILE A 133 1.46 6.65 -10.32
C ILE A 133 0.57 5.75 -9.48
N VAL A 134 -0.48 5.21 -10.08
CA VAL A 134 -1.42 4.34 -9.36
C VAL A 134 -1.55 3.00 -10.08
N VAL A 135 -1.50 1.92 -9.30
CA VAL A 135 -1.85 0.58 -9.77
C VAL A 135 -3.05 0.09 -8.97
N GLU A 136 -4.18 -0.08 -9.65
CA GLU A 136 -5.42 -0.49 -8.99
C GLU A 136 -5.57 -2.00 -8.89
N GLY A 137 -6.04 -2.45 -7.74
CA GLY A 137 -6.41 -3.83 -7.47
C GLY A 137 -5.24 -4.77 -7.20
N ILE A 138 -5.53 -5.81 -6.43
CA ILE A 138 -4.59 -6.91 -6.18
C ILE A 138 -4.90 -8.02 -7.19
N TRP A 139 -4.36 -7.88 -8.38
CA TRP A 139 -4.52 -8.84 -9.45
C TRP A 139 -3.72 -10.12 -9.20
N PRO A 140 -4.29 -11.30 -9.48
CA PRO A 140 -3.50 -12.54 -9.53
C PRO A 140 -2.39 -12.46 -10.57
N ASN A 141 -1.23 -13.01 -10.24
CA ASN A 141 -0.04 -12.99 -11.12
C ASN A 141 -0.31 -13.42 -12.55
N LYS A 142 -1.22 -14.37 -12.77
CA LYS A 142 -1.59 -14.88 -14.11
C LYS A 142 -2.12 -13.83 -15.07
N HIS A 143 -2.60 -12.69 -14.57
CA HIS A 143 -3.14 -11.59 -15.38
C HIS A 143 -2.08 -10.60 -15.85
N PHE A 144 -0.91 -10.59 -15.23
CA PHE A 144 0.23 -9.80 -15.69
C PHE A 144 0.92 -10.46 -16.89
N ILE A 145 1.58 -9.66 -17.71
CA ILE A 145 2.24 -10.10 -18.96
C ILE A 145 3.27 -11.20 -18.67
N GLU A 146 4.15 -10.97 -17.71
CA GLU A 146 5.20 -11.92 -17.34
C GLU A 146 4.78 -12.91 -16.24
N LYS A 147 3.49 -12.95 -15.85
CA LYS A 147 2.98 -13.74 -14.72
C LYS A 147 3.60 -13.37 -13.38
N ILE A 148 4.07 -12.14 -13.26
CA ILE A 148 4.66 -11.56 -12.07
C ILE A 148 3.81 -10.36 -11.67
N GLY A 149 3.30 -10.35 -10.45
CA GLY A 149 2.39 -9.33 -9.95
C GLY A 149 3.11 -8.19 -9.23
N ILE A 150 2.34 -7.15 -8.93
CA ILE A 150 2.82 -5.89 -8.34
C ILE A 150 3.52 -6.08 -6.99
N ASN A 151 3.20 -7.13 -6.24
CA ASN A 151 3.84 -7.43 -4.95
C ASN A 151 5.34 -7.67 -5.06
N LEU A 152 5.87 -7.97 -6.26
CA LEU A 152 7.32 -8.04 -6.49
C LEU A 152 8.02 -6.72 -6.11
N LEU A 153 7.35 -5.59 -6.31
CA LEU A 153 7.93 -4.26 -6.11
C LEU A 153 7.79 -3.74 -4.68
N VAL A 154 7.00 -4.41 -3.85
CA VAL A 154 6.74 -3.99 -2.47
C VAL A 154 7.79 -4.57 -1.54
N GLY A 155 8.36 -3.74 -0.68
CA GLY A 155 9.30 -4.17 0.36
C GLY A 155 8.63 -5.11 1.37
N ALA A 156 9.45 -5.96 2.00
CA ALA A 156 9.00 -6.89 3.05
C ALA A 156 9.38 -6.41 4.46
N ASP A 157 9.82 -5.17 4.61
CA ASP A 157 10.20 -4.61 5.89
C ASP A 157 9.00 -4.45 6.80
N ALA A 158 9.10 -5.00 7.99
CA ALA A 158 8.03 -4.93 8.96
C ALA A 158 7.95 -3.54 9.61
N ALA A 159 6.77 -2.94 9.57
CA ALA A 159 6.52 -1.68 10.27
C ALA A 159 6.47 -1.93 11.79
N LYS A 160 7.29 -1.18 12.53
CA LYS A 160 7.28 -1.23 13.99
C LYS A 160 6.01 -0.56 14.55
N PRO A 161 5.55 -0.93 15.76
CA PRO A 161 6.14 -1.92 16.65
C PRO A 161 5.68 -3.36 16.38
N ASN A 162 4.57 -3.55 15.68
CA ASN A 162 3.84 -4.82 15.64
C ASN A 162 4.11 -5.64 14.37
N GLY A 163 5.04 -5.23 13.52
CA GLY A 163 5.41 -5.96 12.33
C GLY A 163 4.37 -5.90 11.20
N GLY A 164 3.54 -4.86 11.17
CA GLY A 164 2.60 -4.63 10.07
C GLY A 164 3.30 -4.42 8.72
N ALA A 165 2.62 -4.69 7.62
CA ALA A 165 3.16 -4.47 6.30
C ALA A 165 3.11 -2.98 5.90
N ALA A 166 4.22 -2.45 5.38
CA ALA A 166 4.29 -1.15 4.72
C ALA A 166 4.32 -1.37 3.20
N PHE A 167 3.16 -1.28 2.54
CA PHE A 167 3.00 -1.63 1.12
C PHE A 167 2.49 -0.46 0.26
N HIS A 168 2.43 0.72 0.81
CA HIS A 168 2.14 1.96 0.09
C HIS A 168 3.40 2.80 -0.11
N ASP A 169 3.34 3.74 -1.07
CA ASP A 169 4.42 4.70 -1.34
C ASP A 169 5.75 4.04 -1.73
N THR A 170 5.68 3.06 -2.61
CA THR A 170 6.86 2.41 -3.16
C THR A 170 7.50 3.27 -4.26
N ALA A 171 8.80 3.52 -4.17
CA ALA A 171 9.52 4.24 -5.21
C ALA A 171 9.88 3.33 -6.39
N VAL A 172 9.61 3.78 -7.61
CA VAL A 172 9.86 2.99 -8.83
C VAL A 172 10.40 3.84 -9.98
N TRP A 173 11.05 3.19 -10.92
CA TRP A 173 11.33 3.73 -12.26
C TRP A 173 10.38 3.12 -13.29
N ILE A 174 10.15 3.85 -14.39
CA ILE A 174 9.37 3.38 -15.54
C ILE A 174 10.18 3.64 -16.82
N LYS A 175 10.15 2.70 -17.75
CA LYS A 175 10.80 2.79 -19.06
C LYS A 175 9.84 2.30 -20.15
N ALA A 176 9.79 3.01 -21.26
CA ALA A 176 9.16 2.54 -22.48
C ALA A 176 9.82 1.23 -22.96
N THR A 177 9.07 0.34 -23.59
CA THR A 177 9.55 -0.96 -24.11
C THR A 177 9.78 -0.93 -25.62
#